data_4c2fdda6e18230d6b51fb696f9868a73
#
_entry.id   4c2fdda6e18230d6b51fb696f9868a73
#
_cell.length_a   1.000
_cell.length_b   1.000
_cell.length_c   1.000
_cell.angle_alpha   90.00
_cell.angle_beta   90.00
_cell.angle_gamma   90.00
#
_symmetry.space_group_name_H-M   'P 1'
#
loop_
_entity.id
_entity.type
_entity.pdbx_description
1 polymer ?
#
loop_
_entity_poly.entity_id
_entity_poly.type
_entity_poly.pdbx_seq_one_letter_code
_entity_poly.pdbx_strand_id
1 'polypeptide(L)'
;MNIVQSAIDYAVNIANDDSHGYSQDAKKRWGTPDYDCSSLVISAFKQAGLPLKSTFTGNMLEDFLANGFTKVNINIATGEGLLPGDVLLNVAKHTALYIGDGKIVNATGSETGGKYGRDGDQTGQELRIQSYYNKPWDYVLRYDGQKEQEPPAPSSTVYTVAPGDTLTKIANRFGVTVQQLVVWNKLKNPDLIIVGQQLIVENAPEIWTGIVATQTDPLNIRKTPNGKIIGSIPKGERIRIQGGVSGWLKLADRDGYVSSKYVQRC
;
A
#
# COMPACT_ATOMS: atom_id res chain seq x y z
N MET A 1 10.05 13.22 2.63
CA MET A 1 11.22 12.39 2.22
C MET A 1 10.65 11.27 1.36
N ASN A 2 11.24 10.96 0.20
CA ASN A 2 10.72 9.88 -0.66
C ASN A 2 11.22 8.54 -0.11
N ILE A 3 10.33 7.77 0.52
CA ILE A 3 10.64 6.49 1.16
C ILE A 3 11.28 5.50 0.18
N VAL A 4 10.73 5.40 -1.03
CA VAL A 4 11.24 4.50 -2.07
C VAL A 4 12.68 4.85 -2.45
N GLN A 5 12.94 6.13 -2.73
CA GLN A 5 14.28 6.57 -3.10
C GLN A 5 15.27 6.38 -1.96
N SER A 6 14.88 6.72 -0.73
CA SER A 6 15.74 6.52 0.46
C SER A 6 16.09 5.05 0.69
N ALA A 7 15.13 4.13 0.46
CA ALA A 7 15.39 2.70 0.57
C ALA A 7 16.32 2.18 -0.54
N ILE A 8 16.14 2.66 -1.78
CA ILE A 8 17.04 2.35 -2.90
C ILE A 8 18.45 2.84 -2.60
N ASP A 9 18.60 4.12 -2.22
CA ASP A 9 19.90 4.73 -1.93
C ASP A 9 20.63 3.96 -0.84
N TYR A 10 19.92 3.58 0.24
CA TYR A 10 20.49 2.77 1.30
C TYR A 10 21.00 1.41 0.77
N ALA A 11 20.16 0.66 0.08
CA ALA A 11 20.52 -0.68 -0.40
C ALA A 11 21.67 -0.64 -1.44
N VAL A 12 21.69 0.38 -2.29
CA VAL A 12 22.77 0.61 -3.27
C VAL A 12 24.08 0.97 -2.57
N ASN A 13 24.03 1.84 -1.57
CA ASN A 13 25.24 2.20 -0.79
C ASN A 13 25.84 0.98 -0.08
N ILE A 14 25.00 0.14 0.53
CA ILE A 14 25.46 -1.10 1.17
C ILE A 14 26.05 -2.07 0.13
N ALA A 15 25.46 -2.20 -1.05
CA ALA A 15 25.96 -3.09 -2.10
C ALA A 15 27.27 -2.59 -2.77
N ASN A 16 27.60 -1.31 -2.60
CA ASN A 16 28.85 -0.71 -3.08
C ASN A 16 29.91 -0.58 -1.97
N ASP A 17 29.60 -1.02 -0.77
CA ASP A 17 30.52 -0.97 0.37
C ASP A 17 31.05 -2.38 0.67
N ASP A 18 32.29 -2.63 0.28
CA ASP A 18 32.98 -3.91 0.40
C ASP A 18 33.26 -4.33 1.88
N SER A 19 32.85 -3.50 2.86
CA SER A 19 32.94 -3.85 4.28
C SER A 19 31.81 -4.75 4.77
N HIS A 20 30.80 -4.98 3.92
CA HIS A 20 29.63 -5.79 4.23
C HIS A 20 29.67 -7.13 3.48
N GLY A 21 29.52 -8.23 4.20
CA GLY A 21 29.42 -9.58 3.65
C GLY A 21 28.02 -10.16 3.75
N TYR A 22 27.91 -11.44 3.39
CA TYR A 22 26.65 -12.19 3.55
C TYR A 22 26.69 -13.01 4.84
N SER A 23 25.67 -12.85 5.68
CA SER A 23 25.50 -13.71 6.85
C SER A 23 24.03 -13.89 7.22
N GLN A 24 23.64 -15.12 7.58
CA GLN A 24 22.36 -15.43 8.22
C GLN A 24 22.48 -15.50 9.77
N ASP A 25 23.65 -15.21 10.33
CA ASP A 25 23.83 -15.15 11.78
C ASP A 25 23.00 -14.01 12.37
N ALA A 26 22.21 -14.30 13.40
CA ALA A 26 21.29 -13.35 14.01
C ALA A 26 21.99 -12.10 14.59
N LYS A 27 23.26 -12.19 14.94
CA LYS A 27 24.06 -11.08 15.48
C LYS A 27 24.75 -10.26 14.39
N LYS A 28 24.99 -10.83 13.20
CA LYS A 28 25.73 -10.20 12.10
C LYS A 28 24.84 -9.62 11.01
N ARG A 29 23.72 -10.26 10.70
CA ARG A 29 22.87 -10.01 9.52
C ARG A 29 22.11 -8.67 9.48
N TRP A 30 22.29 -7.81 10.44
CA TRP A 30 21.59 -6.53 10.52
C TRP A 30 22.55 -5.34 10.36
N GLY A 31 23.57 -5.48 9.51
CA GLY A 31 24.55 -4.44 9.24
C GLY A 31 25.65 -4.33 10.28
N THR A 32 25.91 -5.43 11.03
CA THR A 32 26.98 -5.48 12.02
C THR A 32 27.85 -6.74 11.90
N PRO A 33 28.66 -6.87 10.84
CA PRO A 33 28.74 -5.97 9.66
C PRO A 33 27.86 -6.40 8.47
N ASP A 34 27.27 -7.59 8.47
CA ASP A 34 26.76 -8.30 7.31
C ASP A 34 25.25 -8.17 7.10
N TYR A 35 24.79 -8.66 5.95
CA TYR A 35 23.37 -8.79 5.63
C TYR A 35 23.08 -10.16 5.01
N ASP A 36 21.82 -10.62 5.09
CA ASP A 36 21.25 -11.57 4.18
C ASP A 36 20.21 -10.89 3.27
N CYS A 37 19.59 -11.68 2.37
CA CYS A 37 18.64 -11.13 1.41
C CYS A 37 17.48 -10.38 2.06
N SER A 38 16.92 -10.91 3.15
CA SER A 38 15.78 -10.29 3.82
C SER A 38 16.19 -9.12 4.70
N SER A 39 17.28 -9.24 5.44
CA SER A 39 17.73 -8.16 6.32
C SER A 39 18.19 -6.92 5.54
N LEU A 40 18.79 -7.07 4.36
CA LEU A 40 19.13 -5.95 3.49
C LEU A 40 17.88 -5.16 3.08
N VAL A 41 16.88 -5.84 2.52
CA VAL A 41 15.65 -5.19 2.05
C VAL A 41 14.84 -4.59 3.21
N ILE A 42 14.72 -5.32 4.32
CA ILE A 42 14.01 -4.83 5.52
C ILE A 42 14.72 -3.60 6.09
N SER A 43 16.05 -3.63 6.21
CA SER A 43 16.82 -2.49 6.73
C SER A 43 16.70 -1.27 5.83
N ALA A 44 16.71 -1.45 4.51
CA ALA A 44 16.55 -0.36 3.56
C ALA A 44 15.25 0.42 3.81
N PHE A 45 14.14 -0.26 3.96
CA PHE A 45 12.85 0.40 4.23
C PHE A 45 12.71 0.90 5.68
N LYS A 46 13.35 0.25 6.65
CA LYS A 46 13.44 0.77 8.02
C LYS A 46 14.20 2.09 8.07
N GLN A 47 15.33 2.18 7.40
CA GLN A 47 16.12 3.42 7.31
C GLN A 47 15.36 4.52 6.57
N ALA A 48 14.51 4.15 5.62
CA ALA A 48 13.59 5.07 4.95
C ALA A 48 12.41 5.54 5.83
N GLY A 49 12.27 5.00 7.06
CA GLY A 49 11.28 5.44 8.05
C GLY A 49 10.07 4.51 8.22
N LEU A 50 10.04 3.32 7.60
CA LEU A 50 8.95 2.37 7.81
C LEU A 50 9.15 1.54 9.09
N PRO A 51 8.12 1.37 9.93
CA PRO A 51 8.21 0.63 11.20
C PRO A 51 8.07 -0.89 11.00
N LEU A 52 8.82 -1.46 10.05
CA LEU A 52 8.78 -2.88 9.74
C LEU A 52 9.24 -3.75 10.92
N LYS A 53 8.57 -4.87 11.13
CA LYS A 53 8.82 -5.84 12.20
C LYS A 53 9.30 -7.19 11.68
N SER A 54 9.21 -7.43 10.38
CA SER A 54 9.68 -8.66 9.76
C SER A 54 11.16 -8.91 10.01
N THR A 55 11.53 -10.18 10.06
CA THR A 55 12.89 -10.63 10.36
C THR A 55 13.45 -11.63 9.36
N PHE A 56 12.62 -12.14 8.44
CA PHE A 56 13.01 -13.06 7.38
C PHE A 56 11.94 -13.09 6.28
N THR A 57 12.22 -13.68 5.14
CA THR A 57 11.32 -13.69 3.96
C THR A 57 9.91 -14.22 4.27
N GLY A 58 9.79 -15.21 5.17
CA GLY A 58 8.52 -15.85 5.49
C GLY A 58 7.50 -14.93 6.17
N ASN A 59 7.94 -13.86 6.85
CA ASN A 59 7.05 -12.90 7.50
C ASN A 59 7.07 -11.50 6.84
N MET A 60 7.80 -11.34 5.72
CA MET A 60 7.85 -10.07 5.00
C MET A 60 6.49 -9.70 4.38
N LEU A 61 5.78 -10.67 3.81
CA LEU A 61 4.55 -10.39 3.07
C LEU A 61 3.54 -9.63 3.92
N GLU A 62 3.18 -10.18 5.07
CA GLU A 62 2.18 -9.58 5.96
C GLU A 62 2.64 -8.23 6.51
N ASP A 63 3.91 -8.15 6.92
CA ASP A 63 4.47 -6.93 7.49
C ASP A 63 4.57 -5.79 6.46
N PHE A 64 5.02 -6.08 5.25
CA PHE A 64 5.09 -5.08 4.18
C PHE A 64 3.70 -4.59 3.76
N LEU A 65 2.75 -5.52 3.57
CA LEU A 65 1.35 -5.15 3.34
C LEU A 65 0.79 -4.30 4.49
N ALA A 66 1.16 -4.62 5.74
CA ALA A 66 0.80 -3.85 6.92
C ALA A 66 1.42 -2.44 6.94
N ASN A 67 2.43 -2.15 6.18
CA ASN A 67 3.18 -0.91 6.17
C ASN A 67 3.17 -0.17 4.81
N GLY A 68 2.06 -0.27 4.06
CA GLY A 68 1.84 0.56 2.87
C GLY A 68 2.31 -0.05 1.55
N PHE A 69 2.60 -1.34 1.51
CA PHE A 69 2.83 -2.05 0.26
C PHE A 69 1.56 -2.70 -0.26
N THR A 70 1.48 -2.83 -1.58
CA THR A 70 0.44 -3.58 -2.29
C THR A 70 1.08 -4.66 -3.16
N LYS A 71 0.33 -5.76 -3.39
CA LYS A 71 0.73 -6.76 -4.39
C LYS A 71 0.45 -6.20 -5.78
N VAL A 72 1.43 -6.26 -6.65
CA VAL A 72 1.26 -5.85 -8.04
C VAL A 72 1.46 -7.02 -8.99
N ASN A 73 0.62 -7.09 -10.02
CA ASN A 73 0.76 -8.08 -11.09
C ASN A 73 1.67 -7.49 -12.18
N ILE A 74 2.76 -8.18 -12.43
CA ILE A 74 3.71 -7.84 -13.50
C ILE A 74 4.09 -9.10 -14.28
N ASN A 75 4.76 -8.95 -15.40
CA ASN A 75 5.35 -10.10 -16.09
C ASN A 75 6.64 -10.52 -15.36
N ILE A 76 6.53 -11.47 -14.43
CA ILE A 76 7.68 -11.98 -13.66
C ILE A 76 8.76 -12.61 -14.55
N ALA A 77 8.40 -13.18 -15.71
CA ALA A 77 9.37 -13.81 -16.60
C ALA A 77 10.35 -12.78 -17.21
N THR A 78 9.88 -11.58 -17.50
CA THR A 78 10.65 -10.52 -18.15
C THR A 78 10.99 -9.35 -17.22
N GLY A 79 10.28 -9.20 -16.10
CA GLY A 79 10.35 -8.01 -15.25
C GLY A 79 9.61 -6.79 -15.83
N GLU A 80 8.84 -6.98 -16.90
CA GLU A 80 8.04 -5.91 -17.49
C GLU A 80 6.93 -5.46 -16.51
N GLY A 81 6.87 -4.15 -16.25
CA GLY A 81 5.95 -3.56 -15.28
C GLY A 81 6.57 -3.33 -13.91
N LEU A 82 7.83 -3.74 -13.67
CA LEU A 82 8.56 -3.37 -12.47
C LEU A 82 8.84 -1.86 -12.41
N LEU A 83 8.72 -1.29 -11.24
CA LEU A 83 9.08 0.10 -10.93
C LEU A 83 10.15 0.14 -9.84
N PRO A 84 11.04 1.16 -9.84
CA PRO A 84 12.02 1.33 -8.77
C PRO A 84 11.36 1.31 -7.39
N GLY A 85 11.91 0.49 -6.47
CA GLY A 85 11.36 0.25 -5.14
C GLY A 85 10.46 -0.98 -5.01
N ASP A 86 10.17 -1.68 -6.10
CA ASP A 86 9.45 -2.95 -6.03
C ASP A 86 10.29 -4.01 -5.31
N VAL A 87 9.68 -4.66 -4.33
CA VAL A 87 10.28 -5.77 -3.59
C VAL A 87 9.85 -7.08 -4.24
N LEU A 88 10.82 -7.82 -4.73
CA LEU A 88 10.65 -9.16 -5.29
C LEU A 88 10.75 -10.17 -4.15
N LEU A 89 9.72 -10.93 -3.89
CA LEU A 89 9.65 -11.84 -2.76
C LEU A 89 9.35 -13.27 -3.19
N ASN A 90 10.25 -14.19 -2.87
CA ASN A 90 9.97 -15.60 -2.72
C ASN A 90 9.95 -15.92 -1.22
N VAL A 91 8.78 -16.21 -0.69
CA VAL A 91 8.52 -16.35 0.76
C VAL A 91 9.42 -17.39 1.41
N ALA A 92 9.72 -18.47 0.70
CA ALA A 92 10.51 -19.58 1.23
C ALA A 92 12.02 -19.39 1.10
N LYS A 93 12.50 -18.55 0.17
CA LYS A 93 13.89 -18.64 -0.26
C LYS A 93 14.64 -17.31 -0.35
N HIS A 94 14.03 -16.23 -0.88
CA HIS A 94 14.81 -15.08 -1.30
C HIS A 94 13.97 -13.81 -1.45
N THR A 95 14.65 -12.67 -1.39
CA THR A 95 14.08 -11.37 -1.73
C THR A 95 15.13 -10.46 -2.37
N ALA A 96 14.67 -9.52 -3.18
CA ALA A 96 15.50 -8.51 -3.82
C ALA A 96 14.74 -7.20 -3.94
N LEU A 97 15.44 -6.08 -4.07
CA LEU A 97 14.87 -4.77 -4.34
C LEU A 97 15.15 -4.39 -5.79
N TYR A 98 14.11 -4.08 -6.57
CA TYR A 98 14.27 -3.55 -7.91
C TYR A 98 14.61 -2.05 -7.84
N ILE A 99 15.70 -1.65 -8.52
CA ILE A 99 16.22 -0.28 -8.42
C ILE A 99 16.08 0.52 -9.72
N GLY A 100 15.42 -0.05 -10.73
CA GLY A 100 15.27 0.57 -12.06
C GLY A 100 16.23 0.00 -13.09
N ASP A 101 16.06 0.40 -14.34
CA ASP A 101 16.94 0.07 -15.48
C ASP A 101 17.22 -1.43 -15.63
N GLY A 102 16.24 -2.27 -15.34
CA GLY A 102 16.40 -3.73 -15.39
C GLY A 102 17.36 -4.29 -14.33
N LYS A 103 17.61 -3.56 -13.24
CA LYS A 103 18.56 -3.96 -12.19
C LYS A 103 17.87 -4.20 -10.85
N ILE A 104 18.45 -5.13 -10.10
CA ILE A 104 18.09 -5.42 -8.72
C ILE A 104 19.31 -5.32 -7.82
N VAL A 105 19.08 -5.00 -6.55
CA VAL A 105 20.06 -5.14 -5.48
C VAL A 105 19.62 -6.26 -4.53
N ASN A 106 20.52 -7.14 -4.17
CA ASN A 106 20.26 -8.25 -3.27
C ASN A 106 21.54 -8.80 -2.62
N ALA A 107 21.38 -9.49 -1.50
CA ALA A 107 22.42 -10.30 -0.90
C ALA A 107 22.21 -11.77 -1.33
N THR A 108 23.18 -12.37 -2.01
CA THR A 108 23.03 -13.65 -2.70
C THR A 108 23.61 -14.86 -1.96
N GLY A 109 24.61 -14.66 -1.13
CA GLY A 109 25.30 -15.70 -0.39
C GLY A 109 26.79 -15.36 -0.26
N SER A 110 27.48 -15.96 0.71
CA SER A 110 28.93 -15.73 0.82
C SER A 110 29.67 -16.36 -0.36
N GLU A 111 30.80 -15.79 -0.74
CA GLU A 111 31.63 -16.28 -1.83
C GLU A 111 32.15 -17.70 -1.57
N THR A 112 32.33 -18.05 -0.31
CA THR A 112 32.75 -19.38 0.12
C THR A 112 31.59 -20.38 0.20
N GLY A 113 30.35 -19.97 -0.18
CA GLY A 113 29.16 -20.81 -0.20
C GLY A 113 28.54 -21.08 1.16
N GLY A 114 29.01 -20.44 2.22
CA GLY A 114 28.48 -20.59 3.59
C GLY A 114 27.26 -19.69 3.86
N LYS A 115 26.41 -20.11 4.82
CA LYS A 115 25.28 -19.29 5.30
C LYS A 115 25.67 -18.18 6.27
N TYR A 116 26.84 -18.29 6.89
CA TYR A 116 27.22 -17.48 8.05
C TYR A 116 28.35 -16.51 7.79
N GLY A 117 28.90 -16.46 6.57
CA GLY A 117 30.06 -15.65 6.24
C GLY A 117 31.31 -15.97 7.08
N ARG A 118 32.44 -15.46 6.69
CA ARG A 118 33.71 -15.55 7.45
C ARG A 118 34.33 -14.18 7.50
N ASP A 119 35.13 -13.92 8.53
CA ASP A 119 35.91 -12.69 8.58
C ASP A 119 36.89 -12.67 7.41
N GLY A 120 36.86 -11.58 6.64
CA GLY A 120 37.64 -11.42 5.40
C GLY A 120 36.96 -11.92 4.12
N ASP A 121 35.70 -12.30 4.19
CA ASP A 121 34.83 -12.79 3.09
C ASP A 121 34.01 -11.62 2.47
N GLN A 122 34.31 -10.39 2.85
CA GLN A 122 33.67 -9.18 2.35
C GLN A 122 34.44 -8.68 1.11
N THR A 123 34.00 -9.11 -0.06
CA THR A 123 34.73 -8.81 -1.31
C THR A 123 33.84 -8.06 -2.32
N GLY A 124 32.63 -7.67 -1.90
CA GLY A 124 31.67 -6.95 -2.75
C GLY A 124 30.88 -7.83 -3.73
N GLN A 125 31.01 -9.16 -3.60
CA GLN A 125 30.25 -10.10 -4.44
C GLN A 125 29.02 -10.67 -3.75
N GLU A 126 28.95 -10.58 -2.44
CA GLU A 126 27.87 -11.09 -1.58
C GLU A 126 26.62 -10.23 -1.66
N LEU A 127 26.82 -8.92 -1.60
CA LEU A 127 25.80 -7.90 -1.77
C LEU A 127 26.07 -7.19 -3.07
N ARG A 128 25.18 -7.28 -4.02
CA ARG A 128 25.47 -6.78 -5.37
C ARG A 128 24.28 -6.21 -6.10
N ILE A 129 24.61 -5.31 -7.01
CA ILE A 129 23.71 -4.82 -8.04
C ILE A 129 23.90 -5.70 -9.28
N GLN A 130 22.83 -6.28 -9.79
CA GLN A 130 22.89 -7.14 -10.98
C GLN A 130 21.65 -6.95 -11.85
N SER A 131 21.70 -7.47 -13.08
CA SER A 131 20.52 -7.49 -13.94
C SER A 131 19.39 -8.30 -13.32
N TYR A 132 18.16 -7.85 -13.56
CA TYR A 132 16.98 -8.63 -13.20
C TYR A 132 17.09 -10.05 -13.77
N TYR A 133 16.70 -11.02 -13.00
CA TYR A 133 16.58 -12.41 -13.44
C TYR A 133 15.28 -13.01 -12.95
N ASN A 134 14.70 -13.87 -13.76
CA ASN A 134 13.53 -14.64 -13.37
C ASN A 134 13.96 -15.69 -12.33
N LYS A 135 13.56 -15.45 -11.08
CA LYS A 135 13.49 -16.46 -10.03
C LYS A 135 12.01 -16.70 -9.76
N PRO A 136 11.56 -17.87 -9.33
CA PRO A 136 10.14 -18.04 -9.03
C PRO A 136 9.74 -17.12 -7.87
N TRP A 137 9.48 -15.85 -8.20
CA TRP A 137 8.99 -14.86 -7.27
C TRP A 137 7.52 -15.14 -7.00
N ASP A 138 7.15 -15.27 -5.73
CA ASP A 138 5.75 -15.49 -5.33
C ASP A 138 4.96 -14.19 -5.43
N TYR A 139 5.62 -13.07 -5.10
CA TYR A 139 5.01 -11.73 -5.05
C TYR A 139 5.96 -10.65 -5.52
N VAL A 140 5.37 -9.61 -6.10
CA VAL A 140 5.99 -8.30 -6.24
C VAL A 140 5.21 -7.34 -5.36
N LEU A 141 5.92 -6.68 -4.44
CA LEU A 141 5.33 -5.77 -3.47
C LEU A 141 5.78 -4.35 -3.81
N ARG A 142 4.84 -3.47 -4.08
CA ARG A 142 5.09 -2.05 -4.40
C ARG A 142 4.68 -1.18 -3.23
N TYR A 143 5.60 -0.32 -2.78
CA TYR A 143 5.26 0.73 -1.83
C TYR A 143 4.52 1.84 -2.56
N ASP A 144 3.27 2.07 -2.23
CA ASP A 144 2.47 3.15 -2.80
C ASP A 144 2.35 4.37 -1.86
N GLY A 145 3.00 4.30 -0.71
CA GLY A 145 2.95 5.35 0.30
C GLY A 145 1.60 5.45 0.99
N GLN A 146 0.70 4.61 0.60
CA GLN A 146 -0.68 4.58 1.02
C GLN A 146 -1.00 3.32 1.85
N LYS A 147 -0.31 3.17 2.98
CA LYS A 147 -1.11 2.98 4.17
C LYS A 147 -1.06 4.29 4.94
N GLU A 148 -1.91 5.17 4.49
CA GLU A 148 -3.00 5.44 5.42
C GLU A 148 -3.19 4.26 6.37
N GLN A 149 -2.99 4.48 7.69
CA GLN A 149 -3.76 3.70 8.67
C GLN A 149 -5.07 3.42 7.97
N GLU A 150 -5.39 2.13 7.74
CA GLU A 150 -6.77 1.75 7.47
C GLU A 150 -7.55 2.61 8.46
N PRO A 151 -8.33 3.60 8.00
CA PRO A 151 -9.02 4.48 8.93
C PRO A 151 -9.72 3.50 9.84
N PRO A 152 -9.60 3.60 11.18
CA PRO A 152 -10.08 2.59 12.13
C PRO A 152 -11.41 2.15 11.59
N ALA A 153 -11.55 0.85 11.27
CA ALA A 153 -12.57 0.25 10.41
C ALA A 153 -13.84 1.05 10.62
N PRO A 154 -14.37 1.76 9.61
CA PRO A 154 -15.18 2.95 9.77
C PRO A 154 -16.08 2.71 10.94
N SER A 155 -15.97 3.53 12.00
CA SER A 155 -16.69 3.28 13.24
C SER A 155 -18.16 3.44 12.90
N SER A 156 -18.72 2.35 12.36
CA SER A 156 -20.12 2.30 12.02
C SER A 156 -20.86 2.38 13.34
N THR A 157 -21.55 3.50 13.55
CA THR A 157 -22.46 3.62 14.67
C THR A 157 -23.52 2.55 14.51
N VAL A 158 -23.57 1.61 15.46
CA VAL A 158 -24.53 0.52 15.44
C VAL A 158 -25.67 0.88 16.41
N TYR A 159 -26.90 0.77 15.92
CA TYR A 159 -28.10 0.93 16.71
C TYR A 159 -28.81 -0.41 16.87
N THR A 160 -29.25 -0.71 18.08
CA THR A 160 -30.09 -1.89 18.35
C THR A 160 -31.56 -1.51 18.27
N VAL A 161 -32.27 -2.17 17.37
CA VAL A 161 -33.73 -1.93 17.15
C VAL A 161 -34.50 -2.16 18.42
N ALA A 162 -35.27 -1.13 18.82
CA ALA A 162 -36.13 -1.16 19.99
C ALA A 162 -37.62 -1.46 19.65
N PRO A 163 -38.43 -1.88 20.58
CA PRO A 163 -39.86 -2.07 20.33
C PRO A 163 -40.52 -0.79 19.79
N GLY A 164 -41.27 -0.92 18.67
CA GLY A 164 -41.96 0.20 18.02
C GLY A 164 -41.09 1.01 17.03
N ASP A 165 -39.86 0.59 16.77
CA ASP A 165 -39.03 1.17 15.75
C ASP A 165 -39.49 0.77 14.33
N THR A 166 -39.22 1.68 13.40
CA THR A 166 -39.33 1.45 11.97
C THR A 166 -38.06 2.01 11.32
N LEU A 167 -37.66 1.52 10.15
CA LEU A 167 -36.50 2.09 9.44
C LEU A 167 -36.63 3.58 9.20
N THR A 168 -37.85 4.08 8.96
CA THR A 168 -38.12 5.52 8.79
C THR A 168 -37.82 6.32 10.06
N LYS A 169 -38.25 5.81 11.23
CA LYS A 169 -37.96 6.47 12.53
C LYS A 169 -36.46 6.47 12.82
N ILE A 170 -35.80 5.34 12.58
CA ILE A 170 -34.34 5.20 12.75
C ILE A 170 -33.61 6.12 11.79
N ALA A 171 -33.97 6.14 10.52
CA ALA A 171 -33.37 7.03 9.52
C ALA A 171 -33.45 8.52 9.93
N ASN A 172 -34.65 8.97 10.35
CA ASN A 172 -34.84 10.33 10.82
C ASN A 172 -34.02 10.64 12.08
N ARG A 173 -33.93 9.71 13.02
CA ARG A 173 -33.13 9.86 14.26
C ARG A 173 -31.63 10.06 13.99
N PHE A 174 -31.10 9.37 13.00
CA PHE A 174 -29.66 9.40 12.68
C PHE A 174 -29.32 10.29 11.48
N GLY A 175 -30.29 11.01 10.93
CA GLY A 175 -30.08 11.95 9.82
C GLY A 175 -29.69 11.28 8.49
N VAL A 176 -30.10 10.04 8.31
CA VAL A 176 -29.80 9.24 7.11
C VAL A 176 -31.10 8.89 6.37
N THR A 177 -30.99 8.36 5.16
CA THR A 177 -32.15 7.89 4.40
C THR A 177 -32.44 6.42 4.67
N VAL A 178 -33.71 5.99 4.54
CA VAL A 178 -34.09 4.57 4.61
C VAL A 178 -33.28 3.75 3.63
N GLN A 179 -33.05 4.26 2.41
CA GLN A 179 -32.26 3.60 1.39
C GLN A 179 -30.81 3.35 1.83
N GLN A 180 -30.20 4.31 2.53
CA GLN A 180 -28.87 4.11 3.10
C GLN A 180 -28.85 3.00 4.15
N LEU A 181 -29.84 2.97 5.05
CA LEU A 181 -29.96 1.88 6.03
C LEU A 181 -30.13 0.52 5.34
N VAL A 182 -30.94 0.44 4.30
CA VAL A 182 -31.13 -0.80 3.51
C VAL A 182 -29.83 -1.28 2.91
N VAL A 183 -29.07 -0.39 2.26
CA VAL A 183 -27.79 -0.73 1.61
C VAL A 183 -26.74 -1.13 2.62
N TRP A 184 -26.53 -0.34 3.69
CA TRP A 184 -25.50 -0.60 4.70
C TRP A 184 -25.73 -1.92 5.43
N ASN A 185 -26.99 -2.26 5.67
CA ASN A 185 -27.37 -3.48 6.41
C ASN A 185 -27.76 -4.65 5.50
N LYS A 186 -27.66 -4.50 4.18
CA LYS A 186 -28.03 -5.52 3.18
C LYS A 186 -29.45 -6.08 3.42
N LEU A 187 -30.40 -5.21 3.79
CA LEU A 187 -31.76 -5.62 4.11
C LEU A 187 -32.49 -6.04 2.83
N LYS A 188 -33.00 -7.26 2.81
CA LYS A 188 -33.81 -7.78 1.68
C LYS A 188 -35.20 -7.18 1.65
N ASN A 189 -35.76 -6.87 2.82
CA ASN A 189 -37.08 -6.25 2.96
C ASN A 189 -36.96 -5.07 3.95
N PRO A 190 -37.16 -3.82 3.49
CA PRO A 190 -37.06 -2.64 4.34
C PRO A 190 -38.20 -2.53 5.37
N ASP A 191 -39.32 -3.23 5.18
CA ASP A 191 -40.46 -3.20 6.08
C ASP A 191 -40.33 -4.22 7.22
N LEU A 192 -39.29 -5.04 7.20
CA LEU A 192 -39.06 -6.09 8.19
C LEU A 192 -37.76 -5.87 8.94
N ILE A 193 -37.87 -5.30 10.15
CA ILE A 193 -36.80 -5.25 11.15
C ILE A 193 -37.26 -5.91 12.44
N ILE A 194 -36.34 -6.49 13.20
CA ILE A 194 -36.65 -7.29 14.39
C ILE A 194 -36.08 -6.57 15.62
N VAL A 195 -36.85 -6.51 16.72
CA VAL A 195 -36.39 -5.99 18.00
C VAL A 195 -35.13 -6.75 18.45
N GLY A 196 -34.07 -6.02 18.82
CA GLY A 196 -32.75 -6.56 19.12
C GLY A 196 -31.83 -6.68 17.90
N GLN A 197 -32.32 -6.47 16.68
CA GLN A 197 -31.47 -6.44 15.48
C GLN A 197 -30.50 -5.27 15.55
N GLN A 198 -29.23 -5.52 15.25
CA GLN A 198 -28.23 -4.47 15.12
C GLN A 198 -28.23 -3.90 13.70
N LEU A 199 -28.33 -2.59 13.58
CA LEU A 199 -28.30 -1.86 12.33
C LEU A 199 -27.16 -0.85 12.33
N ILE A 200 -26.38 -0.84 11.28
CA ILE A 200 -25.43 0.24 10.98
C ILE A 200 -26.27 1.48 10.62
N VAL A 201 -26.18 2.51 11.43
CA VAL A 201 -26.96 3.75 11.27
C VAL A 201 -26.12 4.95 10.85
N GLU A 202 -24.80 4.82 10.91
CA GLU A 202 -23.84 5.75 10.35
C GLU A 202 -22.72 4.93 9.77
N ASN A 203 -22.40 5.15 8.50
CA ASN A 203 -21.26 4.55 7.86
C ASN A 203 -20.32 5.67 7.44
N ALA A 204 -19.10 5.68 7.96
CA ALA A 204 -18.12 6.61 7.49
C ALA A 204 -17.99 6.45 5.97
N PRO A 205 -17.91 7.54 5.20
CA PRO A 205 -17.79 7.45 3.75
C PRO A 205 -16.57 6.62 3.39
N GLU A 206 -16.75 5.60 2.54
CA GLU A 206 -15.64 4.83 2.00
C GLU A 206 -14.68 5.79 1.28
N ILE A 207 -13.46 5.91 1.81
CA ILE A 207 -12.42 6.68 1.15
C ILE A 207 -11.67 5.72 0.22
N TRP A 208 -11.61 6.07 -1.06
CA TRP A 208 -10.89 5.31 -2.06
C TRP A 208 -10.00 6.21 -2.91
N THR A 209 -9.01 5.63 -3.57
CA THR A 209 -8.08 6.36 -4.41
C THR A 209 -8.46 6.26 -5.88
N GLY A 210 -8.42 7.40 -6.57
CA GLY A 210 -8.58 7.48 -8.01
C GLY A 210 -7.41 8.21 -8.66
N ILE A 211 -7.20 7.95 -9.94
CA ILE A 211 -6.24 8.68 -10.79
C ILE A 211 -7.01 9.64 -11.69
N VAL A 212 -6.51 10.88 -11.80
CA VAL A 212 -7.05 11.86 -12.76
C VAL A 212 -6.74 11.43 -14.18
N ALA A 213 -7.77 11.08 -14.94
CA ALA A 213 -7.71 10.52 -16.29
C ALA A 213 -8.25 11.50 -17.37
N THR A 214 -7.93 12.77 -17.25
CA THR A 214 -8.25 13.78 -18.29
C THR A 214 -7.38 13.54 -19.53
N GLN A 215 -7.85 13.98 -20.73
CA GLN A 215 -7.05 13.83 -21.95
C GLN A 215 -5.90 14.81 -22.02
N THR A 216 -6.15 16.10 -21.85
CA THR A 216 -5.17 17.18 -22.03
C THR A 216 -5.06 18.12 -20.83
N ASP A 217 -6.18 18.52 -20.26
CA ASP A 217 -6.24 19.59 -19.26
C ASP A 217 -6.29 19.03 -17.82
N PRO A 218 -5.88 19.82 -16.81
CA PRO A 218 -6.07 19.45 -15.42
C PRO A 218 -7.56 19.31 -15.08
N LEU A 219 -7.89 18.44 -14.15
CA LEU A 219 -9.24 18.24 -13.66
C LEU A 219 -9.66 19.39 -12.74
N ASN A 220 -10.74 20.08 -13.08
CA ASN A 220 -11.24 21.17 -12.26
C ASN A 220 -11.84 20.70 -10.94
N ILE A 221 -11.44 21.35 -9.84
CA ILE A 221 -12.09 21.24 -8.53
C ILE A 221 -13.18 22.29 -8.46
N ARG A 222 -14.39 21.90 -8.07
CA ARG A 222 -15.53 22.79 -7.91
C ARG A 222 -16.01 22.83 -6.46
N LYS A 223 -16.47 23.97 -6.00
CA LYS A 223 -16.96 24.15 -4.62
C LYS A 223 -18.18 23.26 -4.33
N THR A 224 -19.04 23.09 -5.30
CA THR A 224 -20.22 22.22 -5.28
C THR A 224 -20.34 21.53 -6.65
N PRO A 225 -21.10 20.43 -6.77
CA PRO A 225 -21.44 19.84 -8.07
C PRO A 225 -21.95 20.93 -9.05
N ASN A 226 -21.35 21.02 -10.24
CA ASN A 226 -21.59 22.07 -11.24
C ASN A 226 -21.33 23.52 -10.78
N GLY A 227 -20.78 23.72 -9.60
CA GLY A 227 -20.50 25.04 -9.02
C GLY A 227 -19.23 25.72 -9.53
N LYS A 228 -18.85 26.81 -8.85
CA LYS A 228 -17.65 27.60 -9.16
C LYS A 228 -16.39 26.74 -9.08
N ILE A 229 -15.49 26.90 -10.04
CA ILE A 229 -14.14 26.31 -10.00
C ILE A 229 -13.34 27.00 -8.91
N ILE A 230 -12.72 26.22 -8.02
CA ILE A 230 -11.90 26.69 -6.90
C ILE A 230 -10.46 26.17 -6.97
N GLY A 231 -10.14 25.35 -7.96
CA GLY A 231 -8.81 24.81 -8.18
C GLY A 231 -8.78 23.80 -9.30
N SER A 232 -7.64 23.14 -9.46
CA SER A 232 -7.46 22.06 -10.44
C SER A 232 -6.44 21.03 -9.95
N ILE A 233 -6.48 19.85 -10.55
CA ILE A 233 -5.61 18.71 -10.25
C ILE A 233 -4.99 18.23 -11.56
N PRO A 234 -3.66 18.12 -11.64
CA PRO A 234 -2.98 17.63 -12.83
C PRO A 234 -3.43 16.24 -13.26
N LYS A 235 -3.35 15.97 -14.57
CA LYS A 235 -3.52 14.63 -15.13
C LYS A 235 -2.53 13.65 -14.50
N GLY A 236 -2.98 12.44 -14.16
CA GLY A 236 -2.17 11.39 -13.57
C GLY A 236 -2.00 11.51 -12.05
N GLU A 237 -2.42 12.62 -11.44
CA GLU A 237 -2.36 12.76 -9.98
C GLU A 237 -3.35 11.80 -9.32
N ARG A 238 -2.91 11.20 -8.22
CA ARG A 238 -3.77 10.37 -7.35
C ARG A 238 -4.55 11.27 -6.41
N ILE A 239 -5.83 11.00 -6.28
CA ILE A 239 -6.76 11.75 -5.44
C ILE A 239 -7.54 10.82 -4.54
N ARG A 240 -7.81 11.27 -3.33
CA ARG A 240 -8.64 10.53 -2.37
C ARG A 240 -10.06 11.02 -2.43
N ILE A 241 -11.00 10.09 -2.55
CA ILE A 241 -12.41 10.35 -2.73
C ILE A 241 -13.18 9.83 -1.52
N GLN A 242 -14.02 10.67 -0.93
CA GLN A 242 -14.94 10.31 0.15
C GLN A 242 -16.39 10.36 -0.31
N GLY A 243 -16.79 9.40 -1.15
CA GLY A 243 -18.16 9.38 -1.69
C GLY A 243 -18.41 10.34 -2.84
N GLY A 244 -19.67 10.62 -3.14
CA GLY A 244 -20.04 11.51 -4.24
C GLY A 244 -21.55 11.54 -4.47
N VAL A 245 -21.99 12.42 -5.38
CA VAL A 245 -23.39 12.57 -5.75
C VAL A 245 -23.51 12.83 -7.26
N SER A 246 -24.41 12.13 -7.92
CA SER A 246 -24.86 12.42 -9.30
C SER A 246 -23.72 12.76 -10.29
N GLY A 247 -22.71 11.90 -10.41
CA GLY A 247 -21.59 12.10 -11.34
C GLY A 247 -20.46 13.01 -10.80
N TRP A 248 -20.50 13.39 -9.54
CA TRP A 248 -19.48 14.17 -8.86
C TRP A 248 -18.91 13.41 -7.68
N LEU A 249 -17.60 13.43 -7.56
CA LEU A 249 -16.84 12.81 -6.49
C LEU A 249 -16.37 13.89 -5.52
N LYS A 250 -16.59 13.69 -4.21
CA LYS A 250 -16.11 14.59 -3.15
C LYS A 250 -14.68 14.22 -2.79
N LEU A 251 -13.78 15.18 -2.79
CA LEU A 251 -12.41 15.00 -2.36
C LEU A 251 -12.34 14.80 -0.84
N ALA A 252 -11.48 13.90 -0.38
CA ALA A 252 -11.29 13.59 1.03
C ALA A 252 -10.29 14.52 1.71
N ASP A 253 -9.26 14.96 0.99
CA ASP A 253 -8.12 15.69 1.55
C ASP A 253 -8.24 17.22 1.42
N ARG A 254 -9.21 17.68 0.67
CA ARG A 254 -9.45 19.12 0.40
C ARG A 254 -10.91 19.37 0.10
N ASP A 255 -11.35 20.59 0.31
CA ASP A 255 -12.71 20.98 -0.06
C ASP A 255 -12.92 20.94 -1.57
N GLY A 256 -14.06 20.39 -1.99
CA GLY A 256 -14.50 20.44 -3.36
C GLY A 256 -14.91 19.10 -3.96
N TYR A 257 -15.36 19.21 -5.19
CA TYR A 257 -15.87 18.12 -5.99
C TYR A 257 -15.18 18.08 -7.35
N VAL A 258 -14.96 16.88 -7.86
CA VAL A 258 -14.46 16.63 -9.20
C VAL A 258 -15.45 15.77 -10.00
N SER A 259 -15.47 15.89 -11.31
CA SER A 259 -16.33 15.07 -12.16
C SER A 259 -15.83 13.63 -12.17
N SER A 260 -16.72 12.67 -11.88
CA SER A 260 -16.41 11.24 -11.91
C SER A 260 -16.00 10.73 -13.29
N LYS A 261 -16.40 11.43 -14.36
CA LYS A 261 -16.04 11.11 -15.75
C LYS A 261 -14.52 11.08 -15.99
N TYR A 262 -13.78 11.83 -15.21
CA TYR A 262 -12.33 12.01 -15.38
C TYR A 262 -11.50 11.42 -14.24
N VAL A 263 -12.08 10.49 -13.49
CA VAL A 263 -11.39 9.79 -12.40
C VAL A 263 -11.52 8.30 -12.60
N GLN A 264 -10.41 7.63 -12.70
CA GLN A 264 -10.35 6.18 -12.76
C GLN A 264 -10.01 5.63 -11.39
N ARG A 265 -10.79 4.69 -10.86
CA ARG A 265 -10.51 4.01 -9.59
C ARG A 265 -9.27 3.13 -9.74
N CYS A 266 -8.34 3.18 -8.78
CA CYS A 266 -7.13 2.36 -8.72
C CYS A 266 -7.34 1.20 -7.75
#